data_bc96e37c0933be8215bf14f72c861eec
#
_entry.id   bc96e37c0933be8215bf14f72c861eec
#
_cell.length_a   1.000
_cell.length_b   1.000
_cell.length_c   1.000
_cell.angle_alpha   90.00
_cell.angle_beta   90.00
_cell.angle_gamma   90.00
#
_symmetry.space_group_name_H-M   'P 1'
#
loop_
_entity.id
_entity.type
_entity.pdbx_description
1 polymer ?
#
loop_
_entity_poly.entity_id
_entity_poly.type
_entity_poly.pdbx_seq_one_letter_code
_entity_poly.pdbx_strand_id
1 'polypeptide(L)'
;EPYRRQRQMCIRDSGSYTMVMSVIFIAVVVVLNMIVNAIPSKYSEIDISSQKLYSIGDDTKAMLKDLDKDVTIYQIAQSGSEDENITNLLKKYEDESKHIKVEQKDPVVNPKFVTEYTSDDLSANSLIVVCGDRNKVIDYNNIYESTIDYQTYSSQTTGFDGEGQITSAIGYVTSEDLPILYTLEGHGEKEMDSTIKEDIEKANMDIQSLNLLTEGSVPDDADCLFIDSPSTDISEDEKTAIIDYLENGGKAMIFSDYTTEDLPNFDAVLENYGVQREAGIVFEGDNQHYAMQMPYYLVPTINSTDASSETVSGGYYVLVPYAQGIKKMDDVRDTVTIN
;
A
#
# COMPACT_ATOMS: atom_id res chain seq x y z
N GLU A 1 -50.30 70.38 -3.49
CA GLU A 1 -49.50 69.63 -4.56
C GLU A 1 -47.98 69.62 -4.31
N PRO A 2 -47.34 70.58 -3.63
CA PRO A 2 -45.89 70.43 -3.41
C PRO A 2 -45.50 69.30 -2.47
N TYR A 3 -46.38 68.94 -1.49
CA TYR A 3 -46.12 67.91 -0.47
C TYR A 3 -46.11 66.46 -1.08
N ARG A 4 -46.90 66.23 -2.12
CA ARG A 4 -46.92 64.95 -2.83
C ARG A 4 -45.64 64.69 -3.69
N ARG A 5 -45.09 65.73 -4.29
CA ARG A 5 -43.85 65.66 -5.08
C ARG A 5 -42.62 65.38 -4.21
N GLN A 6 -42.54 65.99 -3.02
CA GLN A 6 -41.44 65.74 -2.08
C GLN A 6 -41.47 64.31 -1.54
N ARG A 7 -42.62 63.71 -1.29
CA ARG A 7 -42.77 62.37 -0.80
C ARG A 7 -42.38 61.30 -1.89
N GLN A 8 -42.69 61.60 -3.15
CA GLN A 8 -42.28 60.72 -4.27
C GLN A 8 -40.77 60.80 -4.57
N MET A 9 -40.11 61.93 -4.36
CA MET A 9 -38.66 62.06 -4.52
C MET A 9 -37.93 61.31 -3.40
N CYS A 10 -38.32 61.42 -2.13
CA CYS A 10 -37.68 60.68 -1.04
C CYS A 10 -37.81 59.12 -1.18
N ILE A 11 -38.99 58.66 -1.65
CA ILE A 11 -39.17 57.17 -1.88
C ILE A 11 -38.32 56.65 -3.05
N ARG A 12 -38.11 57.49 -4.08
CA ARG A 12 -37.30 57.11 -5.26
C ARG A 12 -35.81 57.06 -4.95
N ASP A 13 -35.30 57.99 -4.13
CA ASP A 13 -33.91 58.03 -3.71
C ASP A 13 -33.58 56.90 -2.71
N SER A 14 -34.47 56.59 -1.76
CA SER A 14 -34.28 55.49 -0.83
C SER A 14 -34.32 54.11 -1.54
N GLY A 15 -35.20 53.97 -2.55
CA GLY A 15 -35.27 52.73 -3.35
C GLY A 15 -34.02 52.50 -4.19
N SER A 16 -33.47 53.57 -4.81
CA SER A 16 -32.23 53.49 -5.57
C SER A 16 -31.02 53.14 -4.69
N TYR A 17 -30.92 53.72 -3.52
CA TYR A 17 -29.88 53.43 -2.53
C TYR A 17 -29.95 51.98 -2.05
N THR A 18 -31.15 51.48 -1.72
CA THR A 18 -31.36 50.10 -1.31
C THR A 18 -30.97 49.10 -2.40
N MET A 19 -31.32 49.44 -3.66
CA MET A 19 -30.93 48.58 -4.80
C MET A 19 -29.42 48.53 -4.99
N VAL A 20 -28.72 49.66 -4.93
CA VAL A 20 -27.26 49.72 -5.03
C VAL A 20 -26.58 48.95 -3.89
N MET A 21 -27.06 49.12 -2.64
CA MET A 21 -26.54 48.38 -1.48
C MET A 21 -26.76 46.88 -1.61
N SER A 22 -27.89 46.42 -2.15
CA SER A 22 -28.16 45.00 -2.40
C SER A 22 -27.20 44.41 -3.44
N VAL A 23 -26.91 45.15 -4.53
CA VAL A 23 -25.95 44.73 -5.55
C VAL A 23 -24.53 44.63 -4.99
N ILE A 24 -24.11 45.61 -4.19
CA ILE A 24 -22.82 45.61 -3.49
C ILE A 24 -22.74 44.42 -2.53
N PHE A 25 -23.78 44.15 -1.75
CA PHE A 25 -23.82 43.01 -0.84
C PHE A 25 -23.66 41.68 -1.58
N ILE A 26 -24.42 41.49 -2.68
CA ILE A 26 -24.30 40.28 -3.51
C ILE A 26 -22.88 40.17 -4.09
N ALA A 27 -22.29 41.25 -4.60
CA ALA A 27 -20.94 41.27 -5.09
C ALA A 27 -19.91 40.88 -4.01
N VAL A 28 -20.05 41.39 -2.81
CA VAL A 28 -19.20 41.04 -1.66
C VAL A 28 -19.33 39.55 -1.32
N VAL A 29 -20.55 39.01 -1.28
CA VAL A 29 -20.78 37.58 -1.01
C VAL A 29 -20.14 36.70 -2.10
N VAL A 30 -20.27 37.08 -3.38
CA VAL A 30 -19.62 36.38 -4.49
C VAL A 30 -18.09 36.39 -4.37
N VAL A 31 -17.52 37.58 -4.09
CA VAL A 31 -16.06 37.71 -3.91
C VAL A 31 -15.57 36.91 -2.70
N LEU A 32 -16.29 36.95 -1.57
CA LEU A 32 -15.93 36.12 -0.40
C LEU A 32 -15.98 34.62 -0.73
N ASN A 33 -17.00 34.19 -1.45
CA ASN A 33 -17.10 32.79 -1.88
C ASN A 33 -15.92 32.39 -2.82
N MET A 34 -15.56 33.27 -3.75
CA MET A 34 -14.39 33.06 -4.61
C MET A 34 -13.08 32.99 -3.81
N ILE A 35 -12.92 33.83 -2.79
CA ILE A 35 -11.74 33.82 -1.91
C ILE A 35 -11.69 32.52 -1.11
N VAL A 36 -12.81 32.08 -0.51
CA VAL A 36 -12.87 30.82 0.26
C VAL A 36 -12.54 29.63 -0.64
N ASN A 37 -13.07 29.59 -1.85
CA ASN A 37 -12.78 28.51 -2.82
C ASN A 37 -11.35 28.55 -3.38
N ALA A 38 -10.64 29.66 -3.26
CA ALA A 38 -9.25 29.79 -3.66
C ALA A 38 -8.25 29.45 -2.54
N ILE A 39 -8.73 29.23 -1.31
CA ILE A 39 -7.87 28.77 -0.20
C ILE A 39 -7.59 27.28 -0.40
N PRO A 40 -6.31 26.86 -0.44
CA PRO A 40 -5.96 25.44 -0.50
C PRO A 40 -6.63 24.63 0.60
N SER A 41 -7.08 23.42 0.28
CA SER A 41 -7.86 22.56 1.19
C SER A 41 -7.14 22.29 2.51
N LYS A 42 -5.81 22.29 2.52
CA LYS A 42 -4.96 22.15 3.73
C LYS A 42 -5.18 23.21 4.80
N TYR A 43 -5.75 24.37 4.45
CA TYR A 43 -6.05 25.47 5.40
C TYR A 43 -7.55 25.64 5.68
N SER A 44 -8.42 25.11 4.83
CA SER A 44 -9.87 25.33 4.92
C SER A 44 -10.63 24.09 5.40
N GLU A 45 -10.03 22.90 5.30
CA GLU A 45 -10.67 21.64 5.63
C GLU A 45 -9.90 20.95 6.76
N ILE A 46 -10.62 20.62 7.83
CA ILE A 46 -10.11 19.85 8.97
C ILE A 46 -10.77 18.49 8.90
N ASP A 47 -9.98 17.46 8.71
CA ASP A 47 -10.45 16.07 8.78
C ASP A 47 -10.81 15.72 10.22
N ILE A 48 -12.12 15.57 10.47
CA ILE A 48 -12.69 15.18 11.76
C ILE A 48 -13.11 13.70 11.77
N SER A 49 -12.84 12.97 10.68
CA SER A 49 -13.12 11.52 10.64
C SER A 49 -12.21 10.77 11.61
N SER A 50 -12.76 9.75 12.26
CA SER A 50 -12.00 8.91 13.20
C SER A 50 -10.85 8.15 12.51
N GLN A 51 -10.96 7.93 11.21
CA GLN A 51 -10.01 7.21 10.36
C GLN A 51 -9.12 8.13 9.51
N LYS A 52 -9.27 9.45 9.66
CA LYS A 52 -8.51 10.47 8.88
C LYS A 52 -8.58 10.26 7.36
N LEU A 53 -9.74 9.87 6.85
CA LEU A 53 -9.99 9.49 5.45
C LEU A 53 -9.65 10.59 4.43
N TYR A 54 -9.60 11.84 4.87
CA TYR A 54 -9.39 13.03 4.03
C TYR A 54 -8.10 13.78 4.35
N SER A 55 -7.18 13.16 5.07
CA SER A 55 -5.87 13.73 5.37
C SER A 55 -4.78 12.80 4.84
N ILE A 56 -3.65 13.38 4.44
CA ILE A 56 -2.45 12.63 4.08
C ILE A 56 -1.46 12.65 5.24
N GLY A 57 -0.80 11.51 5.46
CA GLY A 57 0.18 11.30 6.51
C GLY A 57 1.45 12.12 6.34
N ASP A 58 2.25 12.17 7.37
CA ASP A 58 3.51 12.94 7.35
C ASP A 58 4.55 12.34 6.42
N ASP A 59 4.57 11.00 6.25
CA ASP A 59 5.46 10.30 5.30
C ASP A 59 5.10 10.62 3.86
N THR A 60 3.80 10.61 3.53
CA THR A 60 3.32 11.03 2.21
C THR A 60 3.67 12.48 1.91
N LYS A 61 3.51 13.39 2.89
CA LYS A 61 3.89 14.80 2.74
C LYS A 61 5.39 14.97 2.53
N ALA A 62 6.21 14.18 3.24
CA ALA A 62 7.67 14.20 3.07
C ALA A 62 8.04 13.76 1.64
N MET A 63 7.48 12.65 1.16
CA MET A 63 7.68 12.16 -0.20
C MET A 63 7.26 13.21 -1.24
N LEU A 64 6.08 13.80 -1.11
CA LEU A 64 5.55 14.82 -2.04
C LEU A 64 6.40 16.10 -2.06
N LYS A 65 7.02 16.46 -0.94
CA LYS A 65 7.92 17.61 -0.83
C LYS A 65 9.24 17.38 -1.56
N ASP A 66 9.74 16.14 -1.51
CA ASP A 66 11.00 15.76 -2.15
C ASP A 66 10.80 15.37 -3.64
N LEU A 67 9.53 15.32 -4.10
CA LEU A 67 9.19 15.00 -5.47
C LEU A 67 9.72 16.07 -6.44
N ASP A 68 10.52 15.65 -7.41
CA ASP A 68 11.15 16.48 -8.45
C ASP A 68 10.66 16.19 -9.87
N LYS A 69 9.88 15.09 -10.05
CA LYS A 69 9.29 14.67 -11.32
C LYS A 69 7.82 15.03 -11.40
N ASP A 70 7.37 15.45 -12.57
CA ASP A 70 5.95 15.80 -12.79
C ASP A 70 5.11 14.52 -12.96
N VAL A 71 4.09 14.38 -12.13
CA VAL A 71 3.17 13.25 -12.10
C VAL A 71 1.76 13.73 -12.41
N THR A 72 1.07 13.05 -13.32
CA THR A 72 -0.35 13.29 -13.60
C THR A 72 -1.18 12.12 -13.12
N ILE A 73 -2.22 12.40 -12.34
CA ILE A 73 -3.16 11.40 -11.85
C ILE A 73 -4.49 11.60 -12.56
N TYR A 74 -4.92 10.59 -13.29
CA TYR A 74 -6.21 10.59 -13.99
C TYR A 74 -7.24 9.84 -13.17
N GLN A 75 -8.34 10.50 -12.79
CA GLN A 75 -9.52 9.85 -12.23
C GLN A 75 -10.46 9.46 -13.36
N ILE A 76 -10.73 8.16 -13.51
CA ILE A 76 -11.55 7.61 -14.58
C ILE A 76 -13.00 7.57 -14.11
N ALA A 77 -13.72 8.65 -14.34
CA ALA A 77 -15.10 8.80 -13.88
C ALA A 77 -15.95 9.54 -14.90
N GLN A 78 -17.21 9.11 -15.07
CA GLN A 78 -18.19 9.88 -15.83
C GLN A 78 -18.51 11.17 -15.09
N SER A 79 -18.62 12.28 -15.82
CA SER A 79 -18.91 13.58 -15.23
C SER A 79 -20.16 13.59 -14.37
N GLY A 80 -20.01 13.97 -13.09
CA GLY A 80 -21.06 13.97 -12.08
C GLY A 80 -21.27 12.65 -11.35
N SER A 81 -20.39 11.66 -11.57
CA SER A 81 -20.39 10.36 -10.88
C SER A 81 -19.04 10.09 -10.21
N GLU A 82 -18.29 11.15 -9.94
CA GLU A 82 -17.01 11.06 -9.26
C GLU A 82 -17.21 10.65 -7.79
N ASP A 83 -16.32 9.80 -7.30
CA ASP A 83 -16.26 9.50 -5.88
C ASP A 83 -15.69 10.71 -5.12
N GLU A 84 -16.47 11.25 -4.19
CA GLU A 84 -16.10 12.45 -3.45
C GLU A 84 -14.88 12.25 -2.54
N ASN A 85 -14.71 11.06 -1.96
CA ASN A 85 -13.58 10.75 -1.07
C ASN A 85 -12.28 10.76 -1.87
N ILE A 86 -12.28 10.08 -3.03
CA ILE A 86 -11.13 10.04 -3.93
C ILE A 86 -10.81 11.43 -4.46
N THR A 87 -11.83 12.16 -4.93
CA THR A 87 -11.66 13.51 -5.47
C THR A 87 -11.06 14.46 -4.43
N ASN A 88 -11.55 14.41 -3.19
CA ASN A 88 -11.04 15.25 -2.10
C ASN A 88 -9.62 14.86 -1.71
N LEU A 89 -9.30 13.55 -1.68
CA LEU A 89 -7.96 13.09 -1.40
C LEU A 89 -6.98 13.52 -2.50
N LEU A 90 -7.31 13.33 -3.77
CA LEU A 90 -6.48 13.77 -4.91
C LEU A 90 -6.18 15.27 -4.87
N LYS A 91 -7.16 16.09 -4.49
CA LYS A 91 -6.97 17.53 -4.32
C LYS A 91 -5.94 17.85 -3.23
N LYS A 92 -5.85 17.05 -2.15
CA LYS A 92 -4.80 17.22 -1.12
C LYS A 92 -3.40 16.96 -1.69
N TYR A 93 -3.25 15.95 -2.55
CA TYR A 93 -1.99 15.68 -3.22
C TYR A 93 -1.58 16.84 -4.14
N GLU A 94 -2.53 17.38 -4.92
CA GLU A 94 -2.29 18.54 -5.80
C GLU A 94 -1.95 19.81 -5.00
N ASP A 95 -2.61 20.03 -3.86
CA ASP A 95 -2.34 21.17 -2.97
C ASP A 95 -0.99 21.05 -2.24
N GLU A 96 -0.48 19.84 -2.01
CA GLU A 96 0.78 19.61 -1.28
C GLU A 96 2.01 19.68 -2.19
N SER A 97 1.90 19.28 -3.46
CA SER A 97 3.03 19.32 -4.40
C SER A 97 2.67 19.95 -5.74
N LYS A 98 3.48 20.93 -6.16
CA LYS A 98 3.36 21.56 -7.49
C LYS A 98 3.65 20.60 -8.67
N HIS A 99 4.25 19.44 -8.38
CA HIS A 99 4.57 18.39 -9.34
C HIS A 99 3.43 17.40 -9.54
N ILE A 100 2.38 17.47 -8.72
CA ILE A 100 1.19 16.65 -8.89
C ILE A 100 0.14 17.44 -9.66
N LYS A 101 -0.42 16.83 -10.69
CA LYS A 101 -1.55 17.32 -11.45
C LYS A 101 -2.65 16.28 -11.47
N VAL A 102 -3.87 16.69 -11.17
CA VAL A 102 -5.04 15.81 -11.21
C VAL A 102 -5.93 16.17 -12.39
N GLU A 103 -6.33 15.18 -13.17
CA GLU A 103 -7.26 15.33 -14.28
C GLU A 103 -8.36 14.26 -14.21
N GLN A 104 -9.58 14.66 -14.50
CA GLN A 104 -10.67 13.70 -14.73
C GLN A 104 -10.72 13.28 -16.19
N LYS A 105 -10.94 12.01 -16.44
CA LYS A 105 -11.20 11.45 -17.77
C LYS A 105 -12.52 10.71 -17.78
N ASP A 106 -13.47 11.22 -18.53
CA ASP A 106 -14.75 10.58 -18.76
C ASP A 106 -14.59 9.45 -19.80
N PRO A 107 -14.79 8.17 -19.41
CA PRO A 107 -14.61 7.04 -20.32
C PRO A 107 -15.66 7.00 -21.45
N VAL A 108 -16.79 7.67 -21.28
CA VAL A 108 -17.80 7.79 -22.34
C VAL A 108 -17.35 8.75 -23.43
N VAL A 109 -16.68 9.84 -23.04
CA VAL A 109 -16.14 10.85 -23.97
C VAL A 109 -14.80 10.38 -24.56
N ASN A 110 -13.99 9.68 -23.78
CA ASN A 110 -12.64 9.22 -24.14
C ASN A 110 -12.50 7.69 -24.04
N PRO A 111 -13.22 6.90 -24.84
CA PRO A 111 -13.29 5.43 -24.64
C PRO A 111 -11.96 4.71 -24.90
N LYS A 112 -11.01 5.34 -25.61
CA LYS A 112 -9.70 4.75 -25.88
C LYS A 112 -8.63 5.15 -24.88
N PHE A 113 -8.91 6.10 -23.99
CA PHE A 113 -7.88 6.64 -23.08
C PHE A 113 -7.32 5.56 -22.16
N VAL A 114 -8.21 4.76 -21.56
CA VAL A 114 -7.80 3.69 -20.62
C VAL A 114 -6.95 2.63 -21.32
N THR A 115 -7.28 2.27 -22.56
CA THR A 115 -6.56 1.23 -23.32
C THR A 115 -5.13 1.63 -23.73
N GLU A 116 -4.73 2.88 -23.53
CA GLU A 116 -3.34 3.33 -23.70
C GLU A 116 -2.46 2.90 -22.52
N TYR A 117 -3.05 2.60 -21.37
CA TYR A 117 -2.36 2.30 -20.12
C TYR A 117 -2.54 0.86 -19.61
N THR A 118 -3.66 0.23 -19.93
CA THR A 118 -3.96 -1.15 -19.55
C THR A 118 -4.87 -1.85 -20.51
N SER A 119 -4.79 -3.19 -20.57
CA SER A 119 -5.73 -4.07 -21.26
C SER A 119 -6.91 -4.50 -20.37
N ASP A 120 -6.87 -4.20 -19.09
CA ASP A 120 -7.88 -4.62 -18.13
C ASP A 120 -9.08 -3.69 -18.12
N ASP A 121 -10.26 -4.26 -17.86
CA ASP A 121 -11.47 -3.49 -17.65
C ASP A 121 -11.43 -2.83 -16.26
N LEU A 122 -11.37 -1.50 -16.24
CA LEU A 122 -11.32 -0.73 -15.00
C LEU A 122 -12.71 -0.41 -14.46
N SER A 123 -12.84 -0.52 -13.15
CA SER A 123 -14.02 -0.04 -12.40
C SER A 123 -14.13 1.49 -12.52
N ALA A 124 -15.36 2.03 -12.46
CA ALA A 124 -15.53 3.49 -12.39
C ALA A 124 -14.85 4.07 -11.15
N ASN A 125 -14.25 5.24 -11.28
CA ASN A 125 -13.43 5.90 -10.26
C ASN A 125 -12.05 5.26 -10.00
N SER A 126 -11.60 4.33 -10.84
CA SER A 126 -10.19 3.90 -10.86
C SER A 126 -9.26 5.04 -11.23
N LEU A 127 -7.99 4.93 -10.84
CA LEU A 127 -6.99 5.95 -11.07
C LEU A 127 -5.89 5.43 -12.01
N ILE A 128 -5.31 6.33 -12.81
CA ILE A 128 -4.11 6.07 -13.59
C ILE A 128 -3.08 7.14 -13.23
N VAL A 129 -1.97 6.71 -12.64
CA VAL A 129 -0.86 7.59 -12.24
C VAL A 129 0.22 7.49 -13.30
N VAL A 130 0.70 8.62 -13.81
CA VAL A 130 1.64 8.69 -14.95
C VAL A 130 2.79 9.63 -14.64
N CYS A 131 4.01 9.19 -14.94
CA CYS A 131 5.23 10.01 -14.92
C CYS A 131 6.11 9.65 -16.14
N GLY A 132 6.20 10.54 -17.12
CA GLY A 132 6.89 10.25 -18.37
C GLY A 132 6.29 9.04 -19.09
N ASP A 133 7.10 8.01 -19.33
CA ASP A 133 6.67 6.78 -20.00
C ASP A 133 6.16 5.68 -19.03
N ARG A 134 6.24 5.94 -17.73
CA ARG A 134 5.80 4.97 -16.68
C ARG A 134 4.39 5.31 -16.21
N ASN A 135 3.62 4.26 -15.98
CA ASN A 135 2.29 4.38 -15.40
C ASN A 135 2.01 3.27 -14.40
N LYS A 136 1.09 3.54 -13.47
CA LYS A 136 0.50 2.55 -12.55
C LYS A 136 -1.00 2.77 -12.51
N VAL A 137 -1.73 1.69 -12.71
CA VAL A 137 -3.19 1.69 -12.61
C VAL A 137 -3.59 1.25 -11.21
N ILE A 138 -4.57 1.94 -10.65
CA ILE A 138 -5.18 1.62 -9.36
C ILE A 138 -6.66 1.37 -9.61
N ASP A 139 -7.10 0.11 -9.52
CA ASP A 139 -8.53 -0.18 -9.64
C ASP A 139 -9.28 0.33 -8.40
N TYR A 140 -10.52 0.78 -8.59
CA TYR A 140 -11.38 1.28 -7.52
C TYR A 140 -11.56 0.28 -6.37
N ASN A 141 -11.61 -1.02 -6.70
CA ASN A 141 -11.77 -2.06 -5.70
C ASN A 141 -10.55 -2.22 -4.77
N ASN A 142 -9.38 -1.72 -5.18
CA ASN A 142 -8.17 -1.71 -4.34
C ASN A 142 -8.10 -0.48 -3.43
N ILE A 143 -8.91 0.56 -3.73
CA ILE A 143 -8.99 1.77 -2.90
C ILE A 143 -9.90 1.57 -1.69
N TYR A 144 -10.95 0.74 -1.85
CA TYR A 144 -11.88 0.40 -0.78
C TYR A 144 -11.71 -1.05 -0.36
N GLU A 145 -11.28 -1.24 0.86
CA GLU A 145 -11.25 -2.57 1.46
C GLU A 145 -12.66 -3.04 1.77
N SER A 146 -12.99 -4.26 1.39
CA SER A 146 -14.29 -4.85 1.65
C SER A 146 -14.16 -6.26 2.20
N THR A 147 -15.06 -6.63 3.08
CA THR A 147 -15.20 -8.01 3.59
C THR A 147 -16.59 -8.56 3.29
N ILE A 148 -16.66 -9.87 3.16
CA ILE A 148 -17.95 -10.57 2.99
C ILE A 148 -18.47 -10.94 4.36
N ASP A 149 -19.64 -10.42 4.73
CA ASP A 149 -20.40 -10.92 5.86
C ASP A 149 -20.99 -12.28 5.50
N TYR A 150 -20.42 -13.33 6.04
CA TYR A 150 -20.86 -14.72 5.79
C TYR A 150 -22.25 -15.05 6.35
N GLN A 151 -22.83 -14.19 7.20
CA GLN A 151 -24.21 -14.38 7.68
C GLN A 151 -25.24 -13.82 6.72
N THR A 152 -24.91 -12.72 6.08
CA THR A 152 -25.81 -12.01 5.15
C THR A 152 -25.42 -12.17 3.67
N TYR A 153 -24.23 -12.73 3.39
CA TYR A 153 -23.61 -12.81 2.07
C TYR A 153 -23.52 -11.45 1.36
N SER A 154 -23.37 -10.37 2.15
CA SER A 154 -23.22 -9.02 1.62
C SER A 154 -21.77 -8.56 1.77
N SER A 155 -21.27 -7.84 0.76
CA SER A 155 -19.98 -7.13 0.87
C SER A 155 -20.20 -5.88 1.71
N GLN A 156 -19.32 -5.67 2.70
CA GLN A 156 -19.28 -4.45 3.52
C GLN A 156 -17.91 -3.80 3.38
N THR A 157 -17.90 -2.50 3.10
CA THR A 157 -16.66 -1.72 3.09
C THR A 157 -16.14 -1.61 4.52
N THR A 158 -14.91 -2.06 4.75
CA THR A 158 -14.23 -2.09 6.05
C THR A 158 -13.15 -1.03 6.17
N GLY A 159 -12.60 -0.55 5.05
CA GLY A 159 -11.53 0.42 5.03
C GLY A 159 -11.49 1.27 3.76
N PHE A 160 -10.67 2.32 3.79
CA PHE A 160 -10.35 3.17 2.65
C PHE A 160 -8.83 3.36 2.63
N ASP A 161 -8.19 2.79 1.62
CA ASP A 161 -6.73 2.78 1.43
C ASP A 161 -6.28 3.73 0.30
N GLY A 162 -7.04 4.77 0.04
CA GLY A 162 -6.73 5.71 -1.05
C GLY A 162 -5.35 6.34 -0.93
N GLU A 163 -4.92 6.71 0.28
CA GLU A 163 -3.59 7.27 0.50
C GLU A 163 -2.49 6.26 0.19
N GLY A 164 -2.58 5.05 0.72
CA GLY A 164 -1.58 4.01 0.49
C GLY A 164 -1.41 3.69 -0.99
N GLN A 165 -2.52 3.49 -1.71
CA GLN A 165 -2.51 3.19 -3.14
C GLN A 165 -1.93 4.32 -3.99
N ILE A 166 -2.33 5.58 -3.75
CA ILE A 166 -1.86 6.73 -4.52
C ILE A 166 -0.38 7.00 -4.24
N THR A 167 0.03 6.99 -2.96
CA THR A 167 1.43 7.23 -2.57
C THR A 167 2.35 6.16 -3.15
N SER A 168 1.97 4.89 -3.07
CA SER A 168 2.68 3.78 -3.69
C SER A 168 2.80 3.97 -5.20
N ALA A 169 1.70 4.29 -5.89
CA ALA A 169 1.72 4.47 -7.33
C ALA A 169 2.62 5.65 -7.76
N ILE A 170 2.64 6.77 -7.01
CA ILE A 170 3.56 7.88 -7.25
C ILE A 170 5.00 7.40 -7.08
N GLY A 171 5.33 6.69 -5.99
CA GLY A 171 6.64 6.10 -5.76
C GLY A 171 7.07 5.19 -6.90
N TYR A 172 6.18 4.32 -7.38
CA TYR A 172 6.43 3.42 -8.51
C TYR A 172 6.80 4.17 -9.78
N VAL A 173 5.98 5.15 -10.21
CA VAL A 173 6.20 5.83 -11.50
C VAL A 173 7.38 6.79 -11.47
N THR A 174 7.82 7.23 -10.30
CA THR A 174 8.95 8.17 -10.13
C THR A 174 10.27 7.48 -9.79
N SER A 175 10.25 6.23 -9.29
CA SER A 175 11.46 5.46 -9.02
C SER A 175 12.15 5.04 -10.32
N GLU A 176 13.48 5.05 -10.34
CA GLU A 176 14.27 4.56 -11.48
C GLU A 176 14.61 3.08 -11.30
N ASP A 177 14.86 2.67 -10.06
CA ASP A 177 15.19 1.31 -9.69
C ASP A 177 14.19 0.84 -8.61
N LEU A 178 13.48 -0.26 -8.89
CA LEU A 178 12.64 -0.92 -7.91
C LEU A 178 13.41 -2.08 -7.29
N PRO A 179 13.32 -2.28 -5.97
CA PRO A 179 13.91 -3.47 -5.34
C PRO A 179 13.29 -4.75 -5.93
N ILE A 180 14.11 -5.78 -6.12
CA ILE A 180 13.68 -7.06 -6.68
C ILE A 180 13.74 -8.15 -5.61
N LEU A 181 12.59 -8.79 -5.37
CA LEU A 181 12.46 -10.00 -4.57
C LEU A 181 12.49 -11.22 -5.49
N TYR A 182 13.53 -12.05 -5.39
CA TYR A 182 13.58 -13.32 -6.09
C TYR A 182 12.99 -14.44 -5.23
N THR A 183 12.00 -15.15 -5.76
CA THR A 183 11.39 -16.32 -5.13
C THR A 183 12.04 -17.60 -5.67
N LEU A 184 12.67 -18.37 -4.79
CA LEU A 184 13.25 -19.66 -5.17
C LEU A 184 12.13 -20.63 -5.57
N GLU A 185 12.37 -21.37 -6.65
CA GLU A 185 11.47 -22.42 -7.14
C GLU A 185 12.24 -23.62 -7.69
N GLY A 186 11.59 -24.79 -7.69
CA GLY A 186 12.17 -26.03 -8.20
C GLY A 186 12.21 -27.15 -7.17
N HIS A 187 11.98 -26.85 -5.88
CA HIS A 187 12.10 -27.84 -4.79
C HIS A 187 10.76 -28.04 -4.06
N GLY A 188 9.63 -27.70 -4.71
CA GLY A 188 8.29 -27.83 -4.18
C GLY A 188 8.00 -26.79 -3.10
N GLU A 189 8.57 -25.62 -3.24
CA GLU A 189 8.27 -24.42 -2.45
C GLU A 189 6.78 -24.08 -2.52
N LYS A 190 6.27 -23.41 -1.49
CA LYS A 190 4.90 -22.93 -1.49
C LYS A 190 4.77 -21.69 -2.38
N GLU A 191 3.69 -21.63 -3.12
CA GLU A 191 3.35 -20.38 -3.83
C GLU A 191 3.00 -19.29 -2.82
N MET A 192 3.56 -18.11 -3.01
CA MET A 192 3.22 -16.94 -2.22
C MET A 192 1.74 -16.60 -2.41
N ASP A 193 1.03 -16.35 -1.31
CA ASP A 193 -0.36 -15.93 -1.34
C ASP A 193 -0.55 -14.65 -2.15
N SER A 194 -1.66 -14.55 -2.88
CA SER A 194 -1.95 -13.40 -3.74
C SER A 194 -2.01 -12.08 -2.96
N THR A 195 -2.53 -12.10 -1.73
CA THR A 195 -2.61 -10.90 -0.88
C THR A 195 -1.21 -10.42 -0.48
N ILE A 196 -0.31 -11.35 -0.17
CA ILE A 196 1.10 -11.01 0.14
C ILE A 196 1.81 -10.46 -1.09
N LYS A 197 1.57 -11.05 -2.28
CA LYS A 197 2.10 -10.50 -3.54
C LYS A 197 1.63 -9.06 -3.78
N GLU A 198 0.34 -8.82 -3.64
CA GLU A 198 -0.26 -7.48 -3.79
C GLU A 198 0.35 -6.47 -2.81
N ASP A 199 0.60 -6.87 -1.55
CA ASP A 199 1.23 -6.00 -0.54
C ASP A 199 2.70 -5.70 -0.88
N ILE A 200 3.46 -6.67 -1.39
CA ILE A 200 4.85 -6.49 -1.83
C ILE A 200 4.90 -5.56 -3.06
N GLU A 201 4.02 -5.78 -4.04
CA GLU A 201 3.92 -4.92 -5.23
C GLU A 201 3.46 -3.50 -4.87
N LYS A 202 2.58 -3.38 -3.86
CA LYS A 202 2.17 -2.08 -3.30
C LYS A 202 3.33 -1.38 -2.58
N ALA A 203 4.25 -2.14 -1.98
CA ALA A 203 5.50 -1.61 -1.45
C ALA A 203 6.53 -1.24 -2.53
N ASN A 204 6.15 -1.32 -3.81
CA ASN A 204 6.99 -1.04 -4.97
C ASN A 204 8.23 -1.95 -5.08
N MET A 205 8.08 -3.21 -4.73
CA MET A 205 9.07 -4.25 -4.93
C MET A 205 8.61 -5.15 -6.08
N ASP A 206 9.48 -5.45 -7.03
CA ASP A 206 9.23 -6.40 -8.11
C ASP A 206 9.42 -7.84 -7.60
N ILE A 207 8.62 -8.78 -8.08
CA ILE A 207 8.73 -10.20 -7.69
C ILE A 207 9.10 -11.01 -8.92
N GLN A 208 10.22 -11.72 -8.87
CA GLN A 208 10.69 -12.56 -9.94
C GLN A 208 10.94 -13.99 -9.45
N SER A 209 10.61 -14.99 -10.27
CA SER A 209 10.94 -16.39 -9.99
C SER A 209 12.42 -16.67 -10.28
N LEU A 210 13.05 -17.48 -9.43
CA LEU A 210 14.43 -17.92 -9.58
C LEU A 210 14.53 -19.43 -9.50
N ASN A 211 15.00 -20.05 -10.57
CA ASN A 211 15.37 -21.45 -10.57
C ASN A 211 16.89 -21.60 -10.66
N LEU A 212 17.53 -21.88 -9.53
CA LEU A 212 18.99 -21.97 -9.44
C LEU A 212 19.60 -23.13 -10.24
N LEU A 213 18.83 -24.19 -10.53
CA LEU A 213 19.31 -25.27 -11.41
C LEU A 213 19.55 -24.78 -12.84
N THR A 214 18.85 -23.76 -13.29
CA THR A 214 18.98 -23.19 -14.63
C THR A 214 19.89 -21.98 -14.67
N GLU A 215 19.79 -21.10 -13.66
CA GLU A 215 20.53 -19.84 -13.59
C GLU A 215 21.95 -20.02 -13.02
N GLY A 216 22.15 -21.01 -12.12
CA GLY A 216 23.42 -21.33 -11.51
C GLY A 216 23.91 -20.37 -10.42
N SER A 217 23.33 -19.18 -10.29
CA SER A 217 23.64 -18.20 -9.23
C SER A 217 22.42 -17.32 -8.96
N VAL A 218 22.38 -16.70 -7.78
CA VAL A 218 21.42 -15.63 -7.50
C VAL A 218 21.82 -14.40 -8.35
N PRO A 219 20.88 -13.76 -9.05
CA PRO A 219 21.18 -12.57 -9.87
C PRO A 219 21.78 -11.41 -9.07
N ASP A 220 22.67 -10.64 -9.70
CA ASP A 220 23.35 -9.51 -9.07
C ASP A 220 22.41 -8.37 -8.68
N ASP A 221 21.23 -8.29 -9.29
CA ASP A 221 20.16 -7.31 -9.03
C ASP A 221 19.15 -7.78 -7.96
N ALA A 222 19.42 -8.94 -7.31
CA ALA A 222 18.57 -9.42 -6.23
C ALA A 222 18.76 -8.60 -4.96
N ASP A 223 17.74 -7.86 -4.56
CA ASP A 223 17.71 -7.16 -3.26
C ASP A 223 17.35 -8.08 -2.10
N CYS A 224 16.55 -9.10 -2.36
CA CYS A 224 16.21 -10.14 -1.39
C CYS A 224 15.90 -11.47 -2.09
N LEU A 225 16.33 -12.56 -1.47
CA LEU A 225 15.96 -13.92 -1.84
C LEU A 225 14.88 -14.43 -0.89
N PHE A 226 13.78 -14.92 -1.45
CA PHE A 226 12.67 -15.51 -0.70
C PHE A 226 12.65 -17.03 -0.93
N ILE A 227 12.71 -17.80 0.14
CA ILE A 227 12.65 -19.27 0.12
C ILE A 227 11.48 -19.70 1.00
N ASP A 228 10.44 -20.28 0.41
CA ASP A 228 9.25 -20.70 1.15
C ASP A 228 9.13 -22.23 1.26
N SER A 229 9.67 -22.75 2.33
CA SER A 229 9.39 -24.12 2.80
C SER A 229 9.60 -25.18 1.71
N PRO A 230 10.82 -25.36 1.19
CA PRO A 230 11.10 -26.38 0.20
C PRO A 230 10.73 -27.76 0.73
N SER A 231 10.05 -28.57 -0.08
CA SER A 231 9.63 -29.94 0.28
C SER A 231 10.61 -31.00 -0.15
N THR A 232 11.56 -30.67 -1.04
CA THR A 232 12.69 -31.50 -1.46
C THR A 232 14.01 -30.74 -1.30
N ASP A 233 15.10 -31.45 -1.11
CA ASP A 233 16.40 -30.80 -0.86
C ASP A 233 16.93 -30.07 -2.09
N ILE A 234 17.62 -28.97 -1.86
CA ILE A 234 18.37 -28.24 -2.86
C ILE A 234 19.67 -29.00 -3.18
N SER A 235 20.27 -28.77 -4.33
CA SER A 235 21.56 -29.39 -4.69
C SER A 235 22.73 -28.72 -3.95
N GLU A 236 23.90 -29.38 -3.98
CA GLU A 236 25.15 -28.84 -3.42
C GLU A 236 25.56 -27.52 -4.09
N ASP A 237 25.33 -27.40 -5.40
CA ASP A 237 25.69 -26.21 -6.17
C ASP A 237 24.73 -25.03 -5.81
N GLU A 238 23.44 -25.30 -5.63
CA GLU A 238 22.46 -24.31 -5.22
C GLU A 238 22.69 -23.80 -3.78
N LYS A 239 23.03 -24.73 -2.87
CA LYS A 239 23.48 -24.38 -1.52
C LYS A 239 24.63 -23.40 -1.57
N THR A 240 25.63 -23.69 -2.39
CA THR A 240 26.81 -22.84 -2.55
C THR A 240 26.42 -21.47 -3.11
N ALA A 241 25.58 -21.42 -4.15
CA ALA A 241 25.11 -20.17 -4.74
C ALA A 241 24.34 -19.29 -3.72
N ILE A 242 23.49 -19.90 -2.88
CA ILE A 242 22.75 -19.18 -1.84
C ILE A 242 23.70 -18.63 -0.78
N ILE A 243 24.65 -19.45 -0.29
CA ILE A 243 25.63 -19.02 0.70
C ILE A 243 26.52 -17.90 0.14
N ASP A 244 27.01 -18.04 -1.08
CA ASP A 244 27.84 -17.02 -1.74
C ASP A 244 27.09 -15.67 -1.86
N TYR A 245 25.82 -15.71 -2.28
CA TYR A 245 24.97 -14.51 -2.33
C TYR A 245 24.85 -13.82 -0.96
N LEU A 246 24.56 -14.60 0.09
CA LEU A 246 24.40 -14.08 1.45
C LEU A 246 25.73 -13.57 2.03
N GLU A 247 26.86 -14.23 1.76
CA GLU A 247 28.18 -13.80 2.22
C GLU A 247 28.67 -12.52 1.51
N ASN A 248 28.18 -12.26 0.30
CA ASN A 248 28.42 -11.01 -0.42
C ASN A 248 27.48 -9.86 -0.01
N GLY A 249 26.69 -10.04 1.05
CA GLY A 249 25.80 -9.01 1.62
C GLY A 249 24.37 -9.09 1.13
N GLY A 250 24.01 -10.15 0.43
CA GLY A 250 22.62 -10.44 0.05
C GLY A 250 21.73 -10.62 1.27
N LYS A 251 20.43 -10.41 1.08
CA LYS A 251 19.40 -10.55 2.11
C LYS A 251 18.49 -11.70 1.76
N ALA A 252 18.04 -12.45 2.75
CA ALA A 252 17.05 -13.50 2.52
C ALA A 252 15.96 -13.50 3.57
N MET A 253 14.76 -13.90 3.15
CA MET A 253 13.66 -14.32 3.99
C MET A 253 13.42 -15.80 3.73
N ILE A 254 13.62 -16.62 4.77
CA ILE A 254 13.55 -18.06 4.67
C ILE A 254 12.49 -18.59 5.61
N PHE A 255 11.48 -19.25 5.06
CA PHE A 255 10.50 -20.03 5.81
C PHE A 255 10.85 -21.52 5.74
N SER A 256 10.57 -22.20 6.81
CA SER A 256 10.73 -23.65 6.92
C SER A 256 9.45 -24.23 7.54
N ASP A 257 8.89 -25.19 6.86
CA ASP A 257 7.75 -25.95 7.37
C ASP A 257 8.19 -27.35 7.81
N TYR A 258 7.32 -28.02 8.56
CA TYR A 258 7.55 -29.41 8.93
C TYR A 258 7.53 -30.30 7.67
N THR A 259 8.59 -31.09 7.51
CA THR A 259 8.68 -32.16 6.50
C THR A 259 9.23 -33.44 7.11
N THR A 260 8.90 -34.58 6.52
CA THR A 260 9.50 -35.89 6.84
C THR A 260 10.71 -36.20 5.96
N GLU A 261 10.94 -35.37 4.96
CA GLU A 261 12.10 -35.51 4.04
C GLU A 261 13.35 -34.91 4.70
N ASP A 262 14.49 -35.57 4.46
CA ASP A 262 15.78 -35.02 4.84
C ASP A 262 16.21 -33.95 3.84
N LEU A 263 16.54 -32.75 4.33
CA LEU A 263 16.99 -31.63 3.50
C LEU A 263 18.40 -31.16 3.91
N PRO A 264 19.44 -32.01 3.75
CA PRO A 264 20.76 -31.74 4.31
C PRO A 264 21.44 -30.50 3.71
N ASN A 265 21.23 -30.19 2.45
CA ASN A 265 21.80 -28.99 1.83
C ASN A 265 21.05 -27.71 2.26
N PHE A 266 19.73 -27.77 2.35
CA PHE A 266 18.93 -26.66 2.87
C PHE A 266 19.26 -26.40 4.35
N ASP A 267 19.37 -27.46 5.17
CA ASP A 267 19.79 -27.36 6.55
C ASP A 267 21.18 -26.73 6.68
N ALA A 268 22.12 -27.10 5.80
CA ALA A 268 23.45 -26.52 5.80
C ALA A 268 23.49 -25.03 5.49
N VAL A 269 22.54 -24.48 4.71
CA VAL A 269 22.36 -23.03 4.55
C VAL A 269 22.00 -22.39 5.88
N LEU A 270 21.05 -22.93 6.60
CA LEU A 270 20.62 -22.40 7.90
C LEU A 270 21.72 -22.53 8.96
N GLU A 271 22.38 -23.67 9.03
CA GLU A 271 23.48 -23.95 9.96
C GLU A 271 24.69 -23.05 9.72
N ASN A 272 24.94 -22.64 8.47
CA ASN A 272 25.97 -21.67 8.15
C ASN A 272 25.77 -20.33 8.88
N TYR A 273 24.51 -20.01 9.23
CA TYR A 273 24.10 -18.83 10.00
C TYR A 273 23.68 -19.16 11.44
N GLY A 274 24.06 -20.33 11.94
CA GLY A 274 23.89 -20.73 13.34
C GLY A 274 22.46 -21.08 13.72
N VAL A 275 21.63 -21.44 12.75
CA VAL A 275 20.23 -21.82 12.93
C VAL A 275 20.05 -23.30 12.59
N GLN A 276 19.41 -24.08 13.44
CA GLN A 276 19.14 -25.49 13.21
C GLN A 276 17.65 -25.77 13.36
N ARG A 277 17.09 -26.55 12.43
CA ARG A 277 15.71 -27.05 12.55
C ARG A 277 15.65 -28.22 13.53
N GLU A 278 14.64 -28.25 14.39
CA GLU A 278 14.35 -29.38 15.27
C GLU A 278 13.43 -30.39 14.58
N ALA A 279 13.59 -31.66 14.89
CA ALA A 279 12.73 -32.71 14.33
C ALA A 279 11.32 -32.65 14.94
N GLY A 280 10.30 -32.80 14.09
CA GLY A 280 8.89 -32.85 14.50
C GLY A 280 8.21 -31.49 14.52
N ILE A 281 7.03 -31.45 15.11
CA ILE A 281 6.22 -30.24 15.28
C ILE A 281 6.12 -29.85 16.75
N VAL A 282 5.95 -28.55 16.99
CA VAL A 282 5.79 -28.01 18.36
C VAL A 282 4.37 -28.20 18.84
N PHE A 283 4.25 -28.71 20.07
CA PHE A 283 2.99 -28.79 20.79
C PHE A 283 3.02 -27.86 22.01
N GLU A 284 2.03 -26.98 22.11
CA GLU A 284 1.89 -26.05 23.23
C GLU A 284 1.10 -26.73 24.37
N GLY A 285 1.63 -26.63 25.58
CA GLY A 285 0.98 -27.16 26.80
C GLY A 285 0.05 -26.19 27.50
N ASP A 286 0.18 -24.89 27.24
CA ASP A 286 -0.66 -23.84 27.82
C ASP A 286 -1.81 -23.49 26.89
N ASN A 287 -3.04 -23.67 27.33
CA ASN A 287 -4.24 -23.40 26.55
C ASN A 287 -4.48 -21.93 26.25
N GLN A 288 -3.68 -21.01 26.76
CA GLN A 288 -3.71 -19.58 26.39
C GLN A 288 -2.87 -19.28 25.16
N HIS A 289 -1.99 -20.20 24.73
CA HIS A 289 -1.05 -20.02 23.65
C HIS A 289 -1.32 -20.93 22.44
N TYR A 290 -2.52 -21.51 22.34
CA TYR A 290 -2.97 -22.19 21.14
C TYR A 290 -4.44 -21.93 20.83
N ALA A 291 -4.83 -22.04 19.57
CA ALA A 291 -6.19 -21.80 19.09
C ALA A 291 -6.96 -23.09 18.81
N MET A 292 -8.28 -22.98 18.62
CA MET A 292 -9.19 -24.04 18.14
C MET A 292 -9.15 -25.33 18.97
N GLN A 293 -8.69 -25.31 20.24
CA GLN A 293 -8.44 -26.47 21.07
C GLN A 293 -7.44 -27.47 20.48
N MET A 294 -6.53 -26.99 19.59
CA MET A 294 -5.52 -27.78 18.91
C MET A 294 -4.12 -27.31 19.36
N PRO A 295 -3.38 -28.09 20.17
CA PRO A 295 -2.09 -27.68 20.73
C PRO A 295 -0.98 -27.39 19.71
N TYR A 296 -1.18 -27.76 18.46
CA TYR A 296 -0.28 -27.48 17.33
C TYR A 296 -0.71 -26.28 16.47
N TYR A 297 -1.77 -25.56 16.87
CA TYR A 297 -2.16 -24.26 16.34
C TYR A 297 -1.66 -23.18 17.27
N LEU A 298 -0.40 -22.86 17.16
CA LEU A 298 0.30 -21.99 18.11
C LEU A 298 -0.15 -20.53 17.97
N VAL A 299 -0.27 -19.86 19.13
CA VAL A 299 -0.44 -18.41 19.21
C VAL A 299 0.75 -17.86 20.02
N PRO A 300 1.91 -17.67 19.38
CA PRO A 300 3.10 -17.25 20.08
C PRO A 300 2.99 -15.83 20.60
N THR A 301 3.72 -15.53 21.67
CA THR A 301 3.92 -14.15 22.12
C THR A 301 4.82 -13.44 21.12
N ILE A 302 4.36 -12.30 20.60
CA ILE A 302 5.12 -11.48 19.66
C ILE A 302 5.96 -10.47 20.44
N ASN A 303 7.28 -10.50 20.26
CA ASN A 303 8.16 -9.48 20.78
C ASN A 303 8.07 -8.21 19.91
N SER A 304 8.04 -7.04 20.54
CA SER A 304 8.02 -5.77 19.82
C SER A 304 9.40 -5.48 19.23
N THR A 305 9.44 -5.33 17.91
CA THR A 305 10.60 -4.90 17.11
C THR A 305 10.11 -3.82 16.14
N ASP A 306 11.00 -3.22 15.37
CA ASP A 306 10.60 -2.25 14.35
C ASP A 306 9.61 -2.86 13.35
N ALA A 307 9.80 -4.14 12.98
CA ALA A 307 8.93 -4.86 12.05
C ALA A 307 7.59 -5.33 12.65
N SER A 308 7.50 -5.54 13.97
CA SER A 308 6.33 -6.11 14.62
C SER A 308 5.59 -5.16 15.57
N SER A 309 6.08 -3.91 15.68
CA SER A 309 5.56 -2.91 16.62
C SER A 309 4.07 -2.61 16.41
N GLU A 310 3.63 -2.54 15.16
CA GLU A 310 2.22 -2.28 14.83
C GLU A 310 1.33 -3.48 15.15
N THR A 311 1.80 -4.71 14.88
CA THR A 311 1.09 -5.94 15.26
C THR A 311 0.88 -6.02 16.76
N VAL A 312 1.93 -5.69 17.54
CA VAL A 312 1.88 -5.70 19.01
C VAL A 312 0.98 -4.59 19.54
N SER A 313 1.12 -3.36 19.02
CA SER A 313 0.33 -2.20 19.47
C SER A 313 -1.15 -2.32 19.08
N GLY A 314 -1.44 -2.95 17.94
CA GLY A 314 -2.80 -3.24 17.49
C GLY A 314 -3.47 -4.39 18.23
N GLY A 315 -2.73 -5.14 19.07
CA GLY A 315 -3.24 -6.29 19.80
C GLY A 315 -3.59 -7.47 18.90
N TYR A 316 -2.93 -7.58 17.74
CA TYR A 316 -3.12 -8.70 16.80
C TYR A 316 -2.38 -9.95 17.27
N TYR A 317 -2.90 -11.09 16.87
CA TYR A 317 -2.30 -12.40 17.13
C TYR A 317 -1.81 -13.00 15.81
N VAL A 318 -0.67 -13.71 15.90
CA VAL A 318 -0.19 -14.54 14.80
C VAL A 318 -0.55 -15.99 15.08
N LEU A 319 -1.20 -16.65 14.14
CA LEU A 319 -1.51 -18.07 14.21
C LEU A 319 -0.45 -18.85 13.41
N VAL A 320 0.24 -19.77 14.08
CA VAL A 320 1.31 -20.57 13.46
C VAL A 320 0.94 -22.05 13.59
N PRO A 321 0.21 -22.63 12.62
CA PRO A 321 -0.15 -24.04 12.66
C PRO A 321 1.03 -24.91 12.23
N TYR A 322 1.17 -26.07 12.87
CA TYR A 322 2.15 -27.12 12.56
C TYR A 322 3.62 -26.66 12.55
N ALA A 323 3.96 -25.65 13.36
CA ALA A 323 5.30 -25.10 13.40
C ALA A 323 6.35 -26.16 13.75
N GLN A 324 7.46 -26.13 13.01
CA GLN A 324 8.68 -26.83 13.37
C GLN A 324 9.50 -25.98 14.34
N GLY A 325 10.17 -26.61 15.29
CA GLY A 325 11.09 -25.93 16.20
C GLY A 325 12.35 -25.47 15.48
N ILE A 326 12.80 -24.26 15.82
CA ILE A 326 14.09 -23.70 15.37
C ILE A 326 14.91 -23.36 16.61
N LYS A 327 16.18 -23.73 16.62
CA LYS A 327 17.09 -23.41 17.72
C LYS A 327 18.37 -22.74 17.24
N LYS A 328 18.94 -21.95 18.11
CA LYS A 328 20.29 -21.41 17.95
C LYS A 328 21.30 -22.53 18.21
N MET A 329 22.31 -22.62 17.35
CA MET A 329 23.45 -23.52 17.52
C MET A 329 24.39 -22.99 18.61
N ASP A 330 25.07 -23.91 19.31
CA ASP A 330 26.07 -23.55 20.33
C ASP A 330 27.37 -23.03 19.71
N ASP A 331 27.75 -23.56 18.54
CA ASP A 331 28.94 -23.16 17.80
C ASP A 331 28.54 -22.33 16.57
N VAL A 332 28.56 -21.02 16.73
CA VAL A 332 28.20 -20.05 15.69
C VAL A 332 29.44 -19.27 15.29
N ARG A 333 29.62 -19.02 13.99
CA ARG A 333 30.76 -18.23 13.48
C ARG A 333 30.78 -16.83 14.12
N ASP A 334 31.98 -16.31 14.44
CA ASP A 334 32.17 -14.99 15.07
C ASP A 334 31.55 -13.83 14.26
N THR A 335 31.34 -14.03 12.96
CA THR A 335 30.75 -13.04 12.04
C THR A 335 29.22 -13.04 12.04
N VAL A 336 28.60 -13.99 12.73
CA VAL A 336 27.12 -14.15 12.77
C VAL A 336 26.59 -13.71 14.11
N THR A 337 25.61 -12.81 14.09
CA THR A 337 24.84 -12.41 15.28
C THR A 337 23.41 -12.93 15.15
N ILE A 338 22.93 -13.65 16.15
CA ILE A 338 21.55 -14.13 16.23
C ILE A 338 20.85 -13.33 17.31
N ASN A 339 19.86 -12.54 16.90
CA ASN A 339 19.06 -11.65 17.75
C ASN A 339 17.83 -12.35 18.31
#